data_6e8f72f4582623dc27644e3935ab8356
#
_entry.id   6e8f72f4582623dc27644e3935ab8356
#
_cell.length_a   1.000
_cell.length_b   1.000
_cell.length_c   1.000
_cell.angle_alpha   90.00
_cell.angle_beta   90.00
_cell.angle_gamma   90.00
#
_symmetry.space_group_name_H-M   'P 1'
#
loop_
_entity.id
_entity.type
_entity.pdbx_description
1 polymer ?
#
loop_
_entity_poly.entity_id
_entity_poly.type
_entity_poly.pdbx_seq_one_letter_code
_entity_poly.pdbx_strand_id
1 'polypeptide(L)'
;MGYSSFLEIVKGRFYADTISRFDQADISHLFVDNSRIPASLTKKLKGVDLIISFVSDKGQIMVSNLRAAGVKHVIHYEPFPSEGEAIHVIDHFLRCLDLLGVPYSNKIPKIFLKDEDIVFAENFLNDRVDDPKKMLVTVHPGSGNRQKCWPIDRYVELILWLSEKINAHVLIISGPADRENIEELKVKVKNSFILVDQLPLPIVAAIIKQCNLFVGNDSGITHLAAAVGTPAISMFGPTDPSVWGPRGERVKIFYRKSPCSPCSFDMRKNCFSNICLEGVTVEDIISEIRYIKQYNL
;
A
#
# COMPACT_ATOMS: atom_id res chain seq x y z
N MET A 1 -5.51 10.62 -13.27
CA MET A 1 -6.61 10.96 -12.36
C MET A 1 -6.65 9.94 -11.23
N GLY A 2 -6.88 10.34 -9.96
CA GLY A 2 -6.90 9.42 -8.82
C GLY A 2 -7.47 10.06 -7.55
N TYR A 3 -7.54 9.28 -6.46
CA TYR A 3 -7.93 9.80 -5.15
C TYR A 3 -6.85 10.66 -4.54
N SER A 4 -7.25 11.74 -3.86
CA SER A 4 -6.36 12.79 -3.35
C SER A 4 -5.18 12.27 -2.53
N SER A 5 -5.42 11.32 -1.63
CA SER A 5 -4.39 10.73 -0.77
C SER A 5 -3.27 10.01 -1.54
N PHE A 6 -3.61 9.36 -2.67
CA PHE A 6 -2.64 8.64 -3.49
C PHE A 6 -1.96 9.54 -4.52
N LEU A 7 -2.63 10.63 -4.94
CA LEU A 7 -2.06 11.56 -5.91
C LEU A 7 -0.81 12.28 -5.39
N GLU A 8 -0.63 12.39 -4.10
CA GLU A 8 0.57 12.99 -3.51
C GLU A 8 1.86 12.24 -3.89
N ILE A 9 1.78 10.91 -4.08
CA ILE A 9 2.93 10.09 -4.51
C ILE A 9 3.40 10.48 -5.92
N VAL A 10 2.49 10.98 -6.77
CA VAL A 10 2.78 11.33 -8.17
C VAL A 10 2.93 12.83 -8.40
N LYS A 11 2.45 13.66 -7.46
CA LYS A 11 2.39 15.12 -7.60
C LYS A 11 3.79 15.74 -7.79
N GLY A 12 3.98 16.45 -8.93
CA GLY A 12 5.23 17.14 -9.22
C GLY A 12 6.42 16.19 -9.41
N ARG A 13 6.17 14.94 -9.77
CA ARG A 13 7.17 13.94 -10.15
C ARG A 13 6.98 13.55 -11.61
N PHE A 14 7.98 12.90 -12.21
CA PHE A 14 7.99 12.56 -13.62
C PHE A 14 6.91 11.55 -14.07
N TYR A 15 6.14 10.99 -13.15
CA TYR A 15 5.08 10.03 -13.47
C TYR A 15 3.92 10.61 -14.26
N ALA A 16 3.66 11.92 -14.11
CA ALA A 16 2.55 12.59 -14.77
C ALA A 16 2.81 14.10 -14.92
N ASP A 17 2.51 14.66 -16.08
CA ASP A 17 2.59 16.10 -16.33
C ASP A 17 1.51 16.86 -15.58
N THR A 18 0.32 16.27 -15.48
CA THR A 18 -0.82 16.81 -14.73
C THR A 18 -1.52 15.76 -13.91
N ILE A 19 -2.07 16.18 -12.78
CA ILE A 19 -2.90 15.33 -11.94
C ILE A 19 -4.28 15.97 -11.75
N SER A 20 -5.31 15.14 -11.64
CA SER A 20 -6.67 15.57 -11.32
C SER A 20 -7.30 14.63 -10.31
N ARG A 21 -8.09 15.18 -9.41
CA ARG A 21 -8.82 14.40 -8.41
C ARG A 21 -9.97 13.65 -9.06
N PHE A 22 -10.16 12.40 -8.67
CA PHE A 22 -11.26 11.55 -9.14
C PHE A 22 -12.58 11.89 -8.45
N ASP A 23 -12.52 12.38 -7.21
CA ASP A 23 -13.66 12.72 -6.35
C ASP A 23 -14.26 14.13 -6.62
N GLN A 24 -14.10 14.66 -7.86
CA GLN A 24 -14.77 15.89 -8.29
C GLN A 24 -16.20 15.58 -8.75
N ALA A 25 -17.13 16.48 -8.41
CA ALA A 25 -18.55 16.31 -8.76
C ALA A 25 -18.80 16.06 -10.25
N ASP A 26 -18.07 16.76 -11.13
CA ASP A 26 -18.20 16.57 -12.59
C ASP A 26 -17.92 15.13 -13.06
N ILE A 27 -17.02 14.42 -12.35
CA ILE A 27 -16.62 13.06 -12.70
C ILE A 27 -17.77 12.06 -12.46
N SER A 28 -18.61 12.31 -11.46
CA SER A 28 -19.76 11.43 -11.16
C SER A 28 -20.72 11.27 -12.35
N HIS A 29 -20.83 12.29 -13.22
CA HIS A 29 -21.63 12.23 -14.42
C HIS A 29 -21.20 11.14 -15.41
N LEU A 30 -19.93 10.71 -15.36
CA LEU A 30 -19.46 9.59 -16.18
C LEU A 30 -20.07 8.25 -15.79
N PHE A 31 -20.57 8.11 -14.56
CA PHE A 31 -21.11 6.86 -14.01
C PHE A 31 -22.64 6.81 -13.98
N VAL A 32 -23.32 7.83 -14.53
CA VAL A 32 -24.77 7.90 -14.60
C VAL A 32 -25.20 7.67 -16.05
N ASP A 33 -26.11 6.71 -16.24
CA ASP A 33 -26.63 6.39 -17.56
C ASP A 33 -27.40 7.58 -18.15
N ASN A 34 -27.21 7.83 -19.46
CA ASN A 34 -27.82 8.95 -20.19
C ASN A 34 -27.56 10.34 -19.55
N SER A 35 -26.51 10.49 -18.77
CA SER A 35 -26.17 11.76 -18.14
C SER A 35 -25.65 12.76 -19.18
N ARG A 36 -26.09 14.03 -19.06
CA ARG A 36 -25.48 15.12 -19.80
C ARG A 36 -24.13 15.42 -19.20
N ILE A 37 -23.06 15.15 -19.95
CA ILE A 37 -21.69 15.44 -19.50
C ILE A 37 -21.47 16.95 -19.38
N PRO A 38 -21.02 17.46 -18.21
CA PRO A 38 -20.76 18.87 -18.02
C PRO A 38 -19.76 19.44 -19.03
N ALA A 39 -20.00 20.67 -19.50
CA ALA A 39 -19.13 21.33 -20.48
C ALA A 39 -17.67 21.47 -19.96
N SER A 40 -17.49 21.67 -18.64
CA SER A 40 -16.18 21.67 -17.98
C SER A 40 -15.42 20.37 -18.17
N LEU A 41 -16.10 19.23 -18.02
CA LEU A 41 -15.53 17.90 -18.23
C LEU A 41 -15.29 17.61 -19.70
N THR A 42 -16.26 17.92 -20.59
CA THR A 42 -16.09 17.79 -22.03
C THR A 42 -14.87 18.59 -22.52
N LYS A 43 -14.68 19.82 -21.99
CA LYS A 43 -13.51 20.64 -22.33
C LYS A 43 -12.18 19.97 -21.89
N LYS A 44 -12.15 19.33 -20.71
CA LYS A 44 -10.97 18.59 -20.23
C LYS A 44 -10.68 17.35 -21.06
N LEU A 45 -11.71 16.67 -21.56
CA LEU A 45 -11.60 15.46 -22.37
C LEU A 45 -11.30 15.75 -23.85
N LYS A 46 -11.58 16.98 -24.29
CA LYS A 46 -11.30 17.39 -25.68
C LYS A 46 -9.80 17.36 -25.96
N GLY A 47 -9.41 16.56 -26.97
CA GLY A 47 -8.01 16.38 -27.33
C GLY A 47 -7.29 15.24 -26.59
N VAL A 48 -8.01 14.51 -25.74
CA VAL A 48 -7.50 13.27 -25.15
C VAL A 48 -7.68 12.14 -26.19
N ASP A 49 -6.58 11.59 -26.68
CA ASP A 49 -6.61 10.52 -27.68
C ASP A 49 -6.90 9.15 -27.05
N LEU A 50 -6.36 8.88 -25.86
CA LEU A 50 -6.49 7.60 -25.17
C LEU A 50 -6.78 7.81 -23.68
N ILE A 51 -7.74 7.07 -23.18
CA ILE A 51 -7.96 6.88 -21.73
C ILE A 51 -7.71 5.42 -21.37
N ILE A 52 -6.89 5.20 -20.33
CA ILE A 52 -6.74 3.90 -19.68
C ILE A 52 -7.41 4.02 -18.32
N SER A 53 -8.40 3.17 -18.06
CA SER A 53 -9.23 3.22 -16.86
C SER A 53 -9.20 1.90 -16.10
N PHE A 54 -9.00 2.00 -14.78
CA PHE A 54 -9.06 0.91 -13.82
C PHE A 54 -10.10 1.24 -12.73
N VAL A 55 -11.34 1.50 -13.14
CA VAL A 55 -12.45 1.73 -12.23
C VAL A 55 -13.58 0.75 -12.55
N SER A 56 -14.39 0.39 -11.56
CA SER A 56 -15.53 -0.49 -11.85
C SER A 56 -16.56 0.23 -12.73
N ASP A 57 -16.94 -0.39 -13.82
CA ASP A 57 -17.88 0.17 -14.83
C ASP A 57 -18.92 -0.85 -15.25
N LYS A 58 -19.84 -1.12 -14.33
CA LYS A 58 -20.96 -2.03 -14.59
C LYS A 58 -21.83 -1.50 -15.75
N GLY A 59 -21.99 -2.34 -16.77
CA GLY A 59 -22.78 -1.99 -17.96
C GLY A 59 -22.07 -1.06 -18.94
N GLN A 60 -20.76 -0.79 -18.78
CA GLN A 60 -19.97 0.08 -19.65
C GLN A 60 -20.51 1.51 -19.78
N ILE A 61 -21.15 2.02 -18.72
CA ILE A 61 -21.75 3.36 -18.69
C ILE A 61 -20.67 4.42 -18.83
N MET A 62 -19.59 4.32 -18.02
CA MET A 62 -18.46 5.27 -18.06
C MET A 62 -17.77 5.25 -19.43
N VAL A 63 -17.51 4.08 -19.98
CA VAL A 63 -16.89 3.93 -21.31
C VAL A 63 -17.75 4.59 -22.39
N SER A 64 -19.08 4.36 -22.35
CA SER A 64 -20.05 4.96 -23.28
C SER A 64 -20.07 6.49 -23.15
N ASN A 65 -20.12 7.01 -21.94
CA ASN A 65 -20.11 8.45 -21.66
C ASN A 65 -18.80 9.13 -22.08
N LEU A 66 -17.65 8.48 -21.88
CA LEU A 66 -16.36 8.97 -22.38
C LEU A 66 -16.32 9.07 -23.90
N ARG A 67 -16.84 8.06 -24.62
CA ARG A 67 -16.95 8.08 -26.07
C ARG A 67 -17.91 9.17 -26.55
N ALA A 68 -19.06 9.33 -25.90
CA ALA A 68 -20.01 10.41 -26.20
C ALA A 68 -19.41 11.81 -25.95
N ALA A 69 -18.48 11.94 -24.98
CA ALA A 69 -17.73 13.16 -24.75
C ALA A 69 -16.59 13.41 -25.76
N GLY A 70 -16.38 12.51 -26.74
CA GLY A 70 -15.44 12.68 -27.85
C GLY A 70 -14.08 12.00 -27.65
N VAL A 71 -13.90 11.14 -26.65
CA VAL A 71 -12.67 10.37 -26.45
C VAL A 71 -12.60 9.25 -27.51
N LYS A 72 -11.53 9.21 -28.29
CA LYS A 72 -11.39 8.28 -29.42
C LYS A 72 -11.15 6.84 -28.97
N HIS A 73 -10.23 6.66 -28.01
CA HIS A 73 -9.80 5.35 -27.54
C HIS A 73 -9.97 5.24 -26.03
N VAL A 74 -10.65 4.21 -25.59
CA VAL A 74 -10.81 3.88 -24.15
C VAL A 74 -10.42 2.42 -23.96
N ILE A 75 -9.38 2.20 -23.19
CA ILE A 75 -8.97 0.90 -22.66
C ILE A 75 -9.52 0.82 -21.22
N HIS A 76 -10.36 -0.14 -20.96
CA HIS A 76 -10.96 -0.33 -19.64
C HIS A 76 -10.67 -1.72 -19.10
N TYR A 77 -10.26 -1.74 -17.85
CA TYR A 77 -10.15 -2.94 -17.03
C TYR A 77 -10.86 -2.70 -15.70
N GLU A 78 -11.46 -3.75 -15.15
CA GLU A 78 -11.89 -3.72 -13.76
C GLU A 78 -10.69 -3.43 -12.85
N PRO A 79 -10.89 -2.75 -11.70
CA PRO A 79 -9.77 -2.29 -10.85
C PRO A 79 -8.94 -3.43 -10.27
N PHE A 80 -9.51 -4.63 -10.19
CA PHE A 80 -8.88 -5.80 -9.61
C PHE A 80 -9.10 -7.04 -10.46
N PRO A 81 -8.21 -8.05 -10.38
CA PRO A 81 -8.44 -9.36 -10.97
C PRO A 81 -9.79 -9.96 -10.50
N SER A 82 -10.44 -10.72 -11.38
CA SER A 82 -11.67 -11.42 -11.01
C SER A 82 -11.41 -12.44 -9.90
N GLU A 83 -12.42 -12.69 -9.08
CA GLU A 83 -12.30 -13.70 -8.01
C GLU A 83 -11.99 -15.07 -8.63
N GLY A 84 -10.94 -15.73 -8.13
CA GLY A 84 -10.43 -17.00 -8.68
C GLY A 84 -9.44 -16.84 -9.84
N GLU A 85 -9.22 -15.65 -10.37
CA GLU A 85 -8.18 -15.40 -11.37
C GLU A 85 -6.80 -15.37 -10.70
N ALA A 86 -5.94 -16.35 -11.03
CA ALA A 86 -4.61 -16.48 -10.46
C ALA A 86 -3.59 -15.54 -11.14
N ILE A 87 -3.93 -14.26 -11.24
CA ILE A 87 -3.03 -13.23 -11.77
C ILE A 87 -2.65 -12.25 -10.68
N HIS A 88 -1.38 -11.89 -10.62
CA HIS A 88 -0.91 -10.87 -9.69
C HIS A 88 -1.44 -9.48 -10.09
N VAL A 89 -1.85 -8.67 -9.11
CA VAL A 89 -2.44 -7.34 -9.35
C VAL A 89 -1.54 -6.42 -10.20
N ILE A 90 -0.24 -6.50 -10.05
CA ILE A 90 0.71 -5.73 -10.88
C ILE A 90 0.64 -6.19 -12.34
N ASP A 91 0.58 -7.51 -12.59
CA ASP A 91 0.45 -8.03 -13.96
C ASP A 91 -0.91 -7.67 -14.56
N HIS A 92 -1.96 -7.65 -13.74
CA HIS A 92 -3.28 -7.18 -14.16
C HIS A 92 -3.24 -5.71 -14.65
N PHE A 93 -2.57 -4.81 -13.93
CA PHE A 93 -2.40 -3.42 -14.36
C PHE A 93 -1.53 -3.28 -15.60
N LEU A 94 -0.53 -4.14 -15.79
CA LEU A 94 0.38 -4.10 -16.94
C LEU A 94 -0.27 -4.61 -18.24
N ARG A 95 -1.41 -5.32 -18.19
CA ARG A 95 -2.12 -5.81 -19.39
C ARG A 95 -2.47 -4.71 -20.39
N CYS A 96 -2.69 -3.46 -19.94
CA CYS A 96 -2.95 -2.36 -20.85
C CYS A 96 -1.78 -2.07 -21.79
N LEU A 97 -0.55 -2.36 -21.38
CA LEU A 97 0.66 -2.17 -22.19
C LEU A 97 0.73 -3.18 -23.35
N ASP A 98 0.22 -4.41 -23.14
CA ASP A 98 0.17 -5.43 -24.19
C ASP A 98 -0.71 -4.97 -25.36
N LEU A 99 -1.88 -4.34 -25.04
CA LEU A 99 -2.76 -3.76 -26.07
C LEU A 99 -2.14 -2.59 -26.81
N LEU A 100 -1.20 -1.90 -26.20
CA LEU A 100 -0.50 -0.76 -26.80
C LEU A 100 0.82 -1.15 -27.49
N GLY A 101 1.20 -2.43 -27.43
CA GLY A 101 2.48 -2.92 -27.97
C GLY A 101 3.69 -2.34 -27.24
N VAL A 102 3.54 -1.91 -25.96
CA VAL A 102 4.61 -1.34 -25.15
C VAL A 102 5.31 -2.45 -24.37
N PRO A 103 6.58 -2.75 -24.67
CA PRO A 103 7.31 -3.79 -23.96
C PRO A 103 7.60 -3.36 -22.51
N TYR A 104 7.54 -4.31 -21.58
CA TYR A 104 7.94 -4.12 -20.19
C TYR A 104 8.66 -5.35 -19.67
N SER A 105 9.73 -5.14 -18.88
CA SER A 105 10.54 -6.24 -18.31
C SER A 105 10.55 -6.24 -16.79
N ASN A 106 10.57 -5.06 -16.17
CA ASN A 106 10.62 -4.94 -14.72
C ASN A 106 9.20 -4.79 -14.14
N LYS A 107 8.82 -5.76 -13.31
CA LYS A 107 7.52 -5.81 -12.65
C LYS A 107 7.59 -5.45 -11.15
N ILE A 108 8.68 -4.84 -10.70
CA ILE A 108 8.85 -4.34 -9.35
C ILE A 108 8.48 -2.86 -9.33
N PRO A 109 7.43 -2.46 -8.61
CA PRO A 109 7.08 -1.06 -8.44
C PRO A 109 8.21 -0.27 -7.79
N LYS A 110 8.45 0.96 -8.24
CA LYS A 110 9.43 1.86 -7.63
C LYS A 110 8.80 3.22 -7.36
N ILE A 111 9.12 3.78 -6.20
CA ILE A 111 8.75 5.14 -5.83
C ILE A 111 10.01 5.99 -5.79
N PHE A 112 9.98 7.09 -6.53
CA PHE A 112 11.07 8.06 -6.60
C PHE A 112 10.72 9.23 -5.68
N LEU A 113 11.53 9.40 -4.65
CA LEU A 113 11.38 10.47 -3.68
C LEU A 113 12.04 11.75 -4.21
N LYS A 114 11.50 12.90 -3.82
CA LYS A 114 12.12 14.19 -4.04
C LYS A 114 13.12 14.49 -2.92
N ASP A 115 14.05 15.40 -3.18
CA ASP A 115 15.01 15.84 -2.17
C ASP A 115 14.30 16.44 -0.95
N GLU A 116 13.20 17.16 -1.14
CA GLU A 116 12.38 17.70 -0.05
C GLU A 116 11.77 16.63 0.86
N ASP A 117 11.36 15.48 0.28
CA ASP A 117 10.84 14.33 1.05
C ASP A 117 11.96 13.71 1.91
N ILE A 118 13.16 13.61 1.32
CA ILE A 118 14.35 13.02 1.98
C ILE A 118 14.82 13.92 3.13
N VAL A 119 14.97 15.21 2.87
CA VAL A 119 15.39 16.19 3.89
C VAL A 119 14.41 16.23 5.06
N PHE A 120 13.10 16.17 4.77
CA PHE A 120 12.10 16.09 5.84
C PHE A 120 12.30 14.83 6.70
N ALA A 121 12.47 13.66 6.05
CA ALA A 121 12.65 12.40 6.75
C ALA A 121 13.92 12.39 7.61
N GLU A 122 15.03 12.93 7.10
CA GLU A 122 16.29 13.08 7.84
C GLU A 122 16.12 13.97 9.07
N ASN A 123 15.51 15.13 8.93
CA ASN A 123 15.23 16.02 10.05
C ASN A 123 14.30 15.37 11.09
N PHE A 124 13.23 14.70 10.62
CA PHE A 124 12.29 13.99 11.49
C PHE A 124 12.99 12.93 12.33
N LEU A 125 13.92 12.18 11.75
CA LEU A 125 14.67 11.15 12.43
C LEU A 125 15.74 11.74 13.36
N ASN A 126 16.51 12.74 12.91
CA ASN A 126 17.53 13.39 13.70
C ASN A 126 17.00 14.01 15.01
N ASP A 127 15.76 14.54 14.98
CA ASP A 127 15.12 15.11 16.16
C ASP A 127 14.66 14.06 17.19
N ARG A 128 14.58 12.77 16.80
CA ARG A 128 13.92 11.71 17.60
C ARG A 128 14.76 10.49 17.87
N VAL A 129 15.85 10.32 17.12
CA VAL A 129 16.78 9.19 17.24
C VAL A 129 17.99 9.65 18.02
N ASP A 130 18.22 9.09 19.21
CA ASP A 130 19.32 9.43 20.09
C ASP A 130 20.67 8.82 19.67
N ASP A 131 20.64 7.67 18.98
CA ASP A 131 21.83 6.96 18.51
C ASP A 131 21.61 6.47 17.07
N PRO A 132 22.23 7.13 16.07
CA PRO A 132 22.08 6.76 14.67
C PRO A 132 22.73 5.42 14.28
N LYS A 133 23.47 4.79 15.19
CA LYS A 133 24.07 3.46 14.97
C LYS A 133 23.10 2.32 15.28
N LYS A 134 22.05 2.60 16.03
CA LYS A 134 21.02 1.61 16.30
C LYS A 134 20.22 1.32 15.06
N MET A 135 19.74 0.09 14.97
CA MET A 135 18.82 -0.33 13.90
C MET A 135 17.52 0.48 13.96
N LEU A 136 17.08 1.00 12.82
CA LEU A 136 15.75 1.64 12.68
C LEU A 136 14.78 0.62 12.10
N VAL A 137 13.72 0.32 12.83
CA VAL A 137 12.69 -0.63 12.39
C VAL A 137 11.35 0.07 12.34
N THR A 138 10.74 0.11 11.16
CA THR A 138 9.38 0.61 11.00
C THR A 138 8.38 -0.53 11.18
N VAL A 139 7.31 -0.28 11.94
CA VAL A 139 6.21 -1.22 12.17
C VAL A 139 4.90 -0.55 11.78
N HIS A 140 4.08 -1.23 11.00
CA HIS A 140 2.72 -0.79 10.66
C HIS A 140 1.70 -1.84 11.09
N PRO A 141 1.04 -1.66 12.25
CA PRO A 141 0.09 -2.63 12.81
C PRO A 141 -1.29 -2.58 12.15
N GLY A 142 -1.52 -1.57 11.31
CA GLY A 142 -2.79 -1.33 10.65
C GLY A 142 -2.94 -2.00 9.29
N SER A 143 -4.15 -1.93 8.79
CA SER A 143 -4.53 -2.22 7.39
C SER A 143 -5.88 -1.56 7.11
N GLY A 144 -6.21 -1.35 5.82
CA GLY A 144 -7.53 -0.89 5.41
C GLY A 144 -8.69 -1.84 5.74
N ASN A 145 -8.40 -3.01 6.30
CA ASN A 145 -9.38 -3.99 6.76
C ASN A 145 -8.86 -4.68 8.02
N ARG A 146 -9.63 -4.63 9.11
CA ARG A 146 -9.27 -5.20 10.42
C ARG A 146 -8.94 -6.71 10.34
N GLN A 147 -9.62 -7.46 9.48
CA GLN A 147 -9.35 -8.89 9.29
C GLN A 147 -7.98 -9.20 8.67
N LYS A 148 -7.30 -8.19 8.15
CA LYS A 148 -5.92 -8.29 7.65
C LYS A 148 -4.87 -7.93 8.69
N CYS A 149 -5.29 -7.50 9.89
CA CYS A 149 -4.37 -7.09 10.93
C CYS A 149 -3.94 -8.30 11.77
N TRP A 150 -2.63 -8.46 11.89
CA TRP A 150 -2.02 -9.41 12.84
C TRP A 150 -2.41 -9.01 14.27
N PRO A 151 -2.60 -9.96 15.21
CA PRO A 151 -3.02 -9.63 16.56
C PRO A 151 -2.14 -8.59 17.24
N ILE A 152 -2.76 -7.60 17.87
CA ILE A 152 -2.05 -6.45 18.45
C ILE A 152 -1.07 -6.88 19.55
N ASP A 153 -1.41 -7.88 20.35
CA ASP A 153 -0.53 -8.40 21.40
C ASP A 153 0.79 -8.95 20.85
N ARG A 154 0.77 -9.50 19.64
CA ARG A 154 1.98 -9.95 18.96
C ARG A 154 2.86 -8.80 18.46
N TYR A 155 2.25 -7.68 18.05
CA TYR A 155 2.99 -6.45 17.78
C TYR A 155 3.61 -5.90 19.05
N VAL A 156 2.90 -5.94 20.20
CA VAL A 156 3.46 -5.55 21.50
C VAL A 156 4.70 -6.37 21.82
N GLU A 157 4.61 -7.71 21.75
CA GLU A 157 5.72 -8.62 22.00
C GLU A 157 6.92 -8.34 21.06
N LEU A 158 6.65 -8.18 19.77
CA LEU A 158 7.68 -7.86 18.77
C LEU A 158 8.36 -6.51 19.06
N ILE A 159 7.60 -5.46 19.38
CA ILE A 159 8.12 -4.12 19.66
C ILE A 159 9.00 -4.14 20.92
N LEU A 160 8.56 -4.82 21.98
CA LEU A 160 9.35 -4.97 23.19
C LEU A 160 10.64 -5.75 22.93
N TRP A 161 10.56 -6.82 22.12
CA TRP A 161 11.76 -7.58 21.75
C TRP A 161 12.74 -6.73 20.91
N LEU A 162 12.25 -5.94 19.94
CA LEU A 162 13.07 -5.05 19.13
C LEU A 162 13.78 -3.98 19.99
N SER A 163 13.06 -3.36 20.91
CA SER A 163 13.64 -2.31 21.76
C SER A 163 14.56 -2.86 22.85
N GLU A 164 14.18 -3.94 23.53
CA GLU A 164 14.92 -4.45 24.71
C GLU A 164 16.05 -5.42 24.35
N LYS A 165 15.85 -6.30 23.35
CA LYS A 165 16.82 -7.36 23.00
C LYS A 165 17.72 -6.97 21.85
N ILE A 166 17.19 -6.23 20.86
CA ILE A 166 17.97 -5.75 19.70
C ILE A 166 18.52 -4.35 19.94
N ASN A 167 17.95 -3.60 20.88
CA ASN A 167 18.24 -2.18 21.14
C ASN A 167 17.99 -1.32 19.89
N ALA A 168 16.90 -1.63 19.17
CA ALA A 168 16.51 -0.92 17.97
C ALA A 168 15.63 0.30 18.30
N HIS A 169 15.67 1.33 17.46
CA HIS A 169 14.64 2.35 17.43
C HIS A 169 13.45 1.83 16.64
N VAL A 170 12.29 1.76 17.28
CA VAL A 170 11.05 1.33 16.65
C VAL A 170 10.24 2.55 16.25
N LEU A 171 9.88 2.64 14.98
CA LEU A 171 8.96 3.63 14.44
C LEU A 171 7.61 2.98 14.15
N ILE A 172 6.52 3.54 14.67
CA ILE A 172 5.18 3.06 14.38
C ILE A 172 4.50 3.99 13.39
N ILE A 173 4.13 3.46 12.23
CA ILE A 173 3.35 4.20 11.24
C ILE A 173 1.87 4.11 11.61
N SER A 174 1.19 5.27 11.60
CA SER A 174 -0.23 5.41 11.88
C SER A 174 -0.91 6.20 10.77
N GLY A 175 -2.00 5.67 10.26
CA GLY A 175 -2.93 6.35 9.38
C GLY A 175 -4.28 6.64 10.06
N PRO A 176 -5.22 7.28 9.35
CA PRO A 176 -6.54 7.62 9.93
C PRO A 176 -7.33 6.40 10.43
N ALA A 177 -7.10 5.21 9.83
CA ALA A 177 -7.80 3.97 10.19
C ALA A 177 -7.18 3.24 11.39
N ASP A 178 -5.99 3.66 11.87
CA ASP A 178 -5.18 2.88 12.81
C ASP A 178 -5.29 3.37 14.26
N ARG A 179 -6.08 4.42 14.51
CA ARG A 179 -6.14 5.12 15.80
C ARG A 179 -6.35 4.16 16.99
N GLU A 180 -7.29 3.22 16.87
CA GLU A 180 -7.62 2.28 17.96
C GLU A 180 -6.40 1.40 18.31
N ASN A 181 -5.76 0.81 17.29
CA ASN A 181 -4.56 -0.01 17.47
C ASN A 181 -3.40 0.79 18.09
N ILE A 182 -3.24 2.05 17.70
CA ILE A 182 -2.17 2.91 18.21
C ILE A 182 -2.37 3.26 19.68
N GLU A 183 -3.60 3.60 20.10
CA GLU A 183 -3.88 3.88 21.51
C GLU A 183 -3.65 2.63 22.39
N GLU A 184 -4.03 1.45 21.91
CA GLU A 184 -3.74 0.20 22.60
C GLU A 184 -2.24 -0.06 22.73
N LEU A 185 -1.46 0.15 21.66
CA LEU A 185 0.00 0.03 21.68
C LEU A 185 0.64 1.01 22.66
N LYS A 186 0.25 2.28 22.67
CA LYS A 186 0.78 3.29 23.60
C LYS A 186 0.68 2.84 25.06
N VAL A 187 -0.45 2.26 25.42
CA VAL A 187 -0.69 1.76 26.79
C VAL A 187 0.23 0.56 27.09
N LYS A 188 0.33 -0.39 26.16
CA LYS A 188 1.01 -1.67 26.41
C LYS A 188 2.53 -1.58 26.35
N VAL A 189 3.08 -0.74 25.44
CA VAL A 189 4.55 -0.61 25.25
C VAL A 189 5.13 0.67 25.86
N LYS A 190 4.35 1.42 26.65
CA LYS A 190 4.81 2.58 27.46
C LYS A 190 5.65 3.59 26.64
N ASN A 191 5.23 3.94 25.44
CA ASN A 191 5.91 4.89 24.56
C ASN A 191 7.36 4.50 24.16
N SER A 192 7.70 3.22 24.14
CA SER A 192 9.01 2.72 23.69
C SER A 192 9.18 2.79 22.17
N PHE A 193 8.54 3.77 21.48
CA PHE A 193 8.58 3.92 20.04
C PHE A 193 8.44 5.38 19.60
N ILE A 194 8.85 5.66 18.38
CA ILE A 194 8.66 6.93 17.69
C ILE A 194 7.40 6.82 16.84
N LEU A 195 6.44 7.73 17.03
CA LEU A 195 5.19 7.72 16.26
C LEU A 195 5.35 8.54 14.97
N VAL A 196 5.04 7.91 13.83
CA VAL A 196 4.91 8.52 12.51
C VAL A 196 3.42 8.63 12.20
N ASP A 197 2.79 9.74 12.64
CA ASP A 197 1.34 9.88 12.64
C ASP A 197 0.84 10.75 11.48
N GLN A 198 -0.07 10.20 10.68
CA GLN A 198 -0.83 10.88 9.64
C GLN A 198 0.00 11.78 8.69
N LEU A 199 1.25 11.42 8.42
CA LEU A 199 2.09 12.13 7.47
C LEU A 199 1.69 11.81 6.02
N PRO A 200 1.96 12.73 5.07
CA PRO A 200 1.79 12.48 3.65
C PRO A 200 2.55 11.23 3.19
N LEU A 201 1.95 10.43 2.29
CA LEU A 201 2.55 9.18 1.82
C LEU A 201 4.00 9.31 1.28
N PRO A 202 4.38 10.39 0.56
CA PRO A 202 5.79 10.58 0.16
C PRO A 202 6.75 10.71 1.34
N ILE A 203 6.32 11.38 2.40
CA ILE A 203 7.11 11.55 3.62
C ILE A 203 7.22 10.22 4.38
N VAL A 204 6.10 9.48 4.50
CA VAL A 204 6.11 8.11 5.07
C VAL A 204 7.07 7.23 4.28
N ALA A 205 7.03 7.28 2.95
CA ALA A 205 7.93 6.55 2.07
C ALA A 205 9.41 6.93 2.30
N ALA A 206 9.71 8.22 2.47
CA ALA A 206 11.05 8.71 2.74
C ALA A 206 11.58 8.26 4.11
N ILE A 207 10.73 8.29 5.15
CA ILE A 207 11.08 7.77 6.48
C ILE A 207 11.35 6.27 6.41
N ILE A 208 10.46 5.48 5.77
CA ILE A 208 10.64 4.03 5.60
C ILE A 208 11.96 3.73 4.87
N LYS A 209 12.30 4.51 3.85
CA LYS A 209 13.55 4.33 3.07
C LYS A 209 14.81 4.50 3.93
N GLN A 210 14.77 5.31 4.99
CA GLN A 210 15.88 5.50 5.93
C GLN A 210 15.97 4.35 6.96
N CYS A 211 14.97 3.48 7.03
CA CYS A 211 14.92 2.40 7.99
C CYS A 211 15.59 1.13 7.46
N ASN A 212 16.15 0.34 8.37
CA ASN A 212 16.80 -0.93 8.04
C ASN A 212 15.80 -2.04 7.75
N LEU A 213 14.59 -1.94 8.30
CA LEU A 213 13.55 -2.96 8.18
C LEU A 213 12.16 -2.34 8.31
N PHE A 214 11.22 -2.90 7.58
CA PHE A 214 9.79 -2.67 7.73
C PHE A 214 9.08 -3.98 8.11
N VAL A 215 8.14 -3.93 9.06
CA VAL A 215 7.29 -5.05 9.44
C VAL A 215 5.83 -4.60 9.43
N GLY A 216 4.96 -5.31 8.71
CA GLY A 216 3.55 -4.91 8.64
C GLY A 216 2.63 -5.99 8.04
N ASN A 217 1.35 -5.66 7.95
CA ASN A 217 0.32 -6.51 7.38
C ASN A 217 0.24 -6.37 5.85
N ASP A 218 -0.65 -7.15 5.21
CA ASP A 218 -1.12 -6.88 3.85
C ASP A 218 -1.82 -5.50 3.82
N SER A 219 -1.07 -4.48 3.42
CA SER A 219 -1.51 -3.08 3.39
C SER A 219 -0.77 -2.27 2.33
N GLY A 220 -1.34 -1.11 1.94
CA GLY A 220 -0.68 -0.19 1.01
C GLY A 220 0.68 0.32 1.51
N ILE A 221 0.86 0.46 2.83
CA ILE A 221 2.14 0.90 3.42
C ILE A 221 3.22 -0.18 3.25
N THR A 222 2.86 -1.45 3.28
CA THR A 222 3.78 -2.55 3.00
C THR A 222 4.27 -2.54 1.55
N HIS A 223 3.37 -2.25 0.61
CA HIS A 223 3.74 -2.03 -0.80
C HIS A 223 4.62 -0.81 -0.98
N LEU A 224 4.37 0.26 -0.21
CA LEU A 224 5.20 1.46 -0.20
C LEU A 224 6.63 1.14 0.26
N ALA A 225 6.78 0.36 1.35
CA ALA A 225 8.08 -0.08 1.85
C ALA A 225 8.87 -0.90 0.82
N ALA A 226 8.21 -1.86 0.17
CA ALA A 226 8.80 -2.64 -0.90
C ALA A 226 9.22 -1.76 -2.10
N ALA A 227 8.40 -0.77 -2.48
CA ALA A 227 8.62 0.10 -3.63
C ALA A 227 9.74 1.14 -3.42
N VAL A 228 10.08 1.49 -2.18
CA VAL A 228 11.26 2.31 -1.87
C VAL A 228 12.52 1.47 -1.62
N GLY A 229 12.40 0.14 -1.65
CA GLY A 229 13.51 -0.82 -1.55
C GLY A 229 13.94 -1.14 -0.12
N THR A 230 13.17 -0.78 0.90
CA THR A 230 13.42 -1.19 2.28
C THR A 230 13.14 -2.68 2.44
N PRO A 231 14.01 -3.46 3.13
CA PRO A 231 13.69 -4.83 3.52
C PRO A 231 12.35 -4.88 4.23
N ALA A 232 11.44 -5.76 3.81
CA ALA A 232 10.09 -5.77 4.33
C ALA A 232 9.63 -7.18 4.70
N ILE A 233 9.06 -7.31 5.88
CA ILE A 233 8.37 -8.50 6.36
C ILE A 233 6.87 -8.19 6.35
N SER A 234 6.08 -9.04 5.72
CA SER A 234 4.63 -8.86 5.61
C SER A 234 3.88 -10.10 6.08
N MET A 235 2.86 -9.90 6.92
CA MET A 235 1.95 -10.94 7.36
C MET A 235 0.70 -10.95 6.48
N PHE A 236 0.43 -12.10 5.87
CA PHE A 236 -0.75 -12.37 5.05
C PHE A 236 -1.64 -13.41 5.74
N GLY A 237 -2.93 -13.22 5.64
CA GLY A 237 -3.93 -14.13 6.21
C GLY A 237 -5.09 -14.38 5.25
N PRO A 238 -6.09 -13.47 5.19
CA PRO A 238 -7.30 -13.71 4.41
C PRO A 238 -7.14 -13.49 2.90
N THR A 239 -6.04 -12.92 2.45
CA THR A 239 -5.76 -12.61 1.05
C THR A 239 -4.68 -13.52 0.49
N ASP A 240 -4.73 -13.79 -0.81
CA ASP A 240 -3.72 -14.61 -1.50
C ASP A 240 -2.48 -13.77 -1.81
N PRO A 241 -1.31 -14.09 -1.22
CA PRO A 241 -0.08 -13.36 -1.50
C PRO A 241 0.42 -13.53 -2.95
N SER A 242 0.01 -14.60 -3.66
CA SER A 242 0.33 -14.75 -5.09
C SER A 242 -0.35 -13.70 -5.96
N VAL A 243 -1.49 -13.17 -5.50
CA VAL A 243 -2.26 -12.10 -6.16
C VAL A 243 -1.91 -10.73 -5.62
N TRP A 244 -1.79 -10.60 -4.30
CA TRP A 244 -1.71 -9.31 -3.61
C TRP A 244 -0.37 -9.02 -2.95
N GLY A 245 0.60 -9.95 -3.00
CA GLY A 245 1.87 -9.78 -2.30
C GLY A 245 2.69 -8.60 -2.82
N PRO A 246 3.36 -7.84 -1.95
CA PRO A 246 4.26 -6.78 -2.39
C PRO A 246 5.42 -7.39 -3.18
N ARG A 247 5.73 -6.81 -4.35
CA ARG A 247 6.91 -7.18 -5.14
C ARG A 247 8.07 -6.27 -4.80
N GLY A 248 9.19 -6.85 -4.43
CA GLY A 248 10.44 -6.17 -4.10
C GLY A 248 11.57 -7.19 -4.01
N GLU A 249 12.82 -6.74 -4.10
CA GLU A 249 13.98 -7.62 -4.05
C GLU A 249 14.19 -8.23 -2.66
N ARG A 250 13.79 -7.50 -1.61
CA ARG A 250 13.99 -7.86 -0.20
C ARG A 250 12.67 -7.91 0.56
N VAL A 251 11.73 -8.72 0.04
CA VAL A 251 10.40 -8.88 0.66
C VAL A 251 10.23 -10.32 1.12
N LYS A 252 9.89 -10.49 2.39
CA LYS A 252 9.50 -11.76 2.99
C LYS A 252 8.03 -11.74 3.36
N ILE A 253 7.28 -12.71 2.87
CA ILE A 253 5.86 -12.86 3.19
C ILE A 253 5.67 -14.09 4.08
N PHE A 254 5.03 -13.87 5.22
CA PHE A 254 4.54 -14.94 6.09
C PHE A 254 3.06 -15.19 5.82
N TYR A 255 2.75 -16.36 5.33
CA TYR A 255 1.40 -16.80 4.99
C TYR A 255 1.18 -18.22 5.50
N ARG A 256 0.33 -18.37 6.50
CA ARG A 256 -0.08 -19.68 7.02
C ARG A 256 -1.45 -20.02 6.45
N LYS A 257 -1.44 -20.80 5.36
CA LYS A 257 -2.68 -21.23 4.71
C LYS A 257 -3.57 -21.97 5.72
N SER A 258 -4.77 -21.44 5.94
CA SER A 258 -5.82 -22.07 6.72
C SER A 258 -6.88 -22.67 5.80
N PRO A 259 -7.77 -23.55 6.26
CA PRO A 259 -8.81 -24.15 5.41
C PRO A 259 -9.73 -23.14 4.72
N CYS A 260 -9.89 -21.95 5.30
CA CYS A 260 -10.72 -20.87 4.76
C CYS A 260 -9.93 -19.78 4.03
N SER A 261 -8.61 -19.89 3.92
CA SER A 261 -7.76 -18.86 3.30
C SER A 261 -7.19 -19.36 1.96
N PRO A 262 -7.20 -18.54 0.89
CA PRO A 262 -7.70 -17.16 0.82
C PRO A 262 -9.23 -17.07 0.90
N CYS A 263 -9.72 -16.02 1.57
CA CYS A 263 -11.15 -15.82 1.80
C CYS A 263 -11.81 -15.07 0.64
N SER A 264 -13.04 -15.47 0.26
CA SER A 264 -13.92 -14.62 -0.54
C SER A 264 -14.24 -13.31 0.20
N PHE A 265 -14.77 -12.33 -0.52
CA PHE A 265 -15.16 -11.06 0.08
C PHE A 265 -16.17 -11.25 1.23
N ASP A 266 -17.18 -12.09 1.03
CA ASP A 266 -18.22 -12.34 2.03
C ASP A 266 -17.70 -13.09 3.25
N MET A 267 -16.86 -14.11 3.06
CA MET A 267 -16.21 -14.84 4.15
C MET A 267 -15.35 -13.88 5.00
N ARG A 268 -14.59 -13.00 4.37
CA ARG A 268 -13.75 -12.03 5.06
C ARG A 268 -14.56 -11.03 5.88
N LYS A 269 -15.67 -10.51 5.31
CA LYS A 269 -16.56 -9.57 5.99
C LYS A 269 -17.16 -10.16 7.27
N ASN A 270 -17.42 -11.47 7.27
CA ASN A 270 -18.05 -12.20 8.37
C ASN A 270 -17.04 -12.98 9.23
N CYS A 271 -15.74 -12.73 9.09
CA CYS A 271 -14.72 -13.43 9.85
C CYS A 271 -14.56 -12.83 11.26
N PHE A 272 -14.64 -13.66 12.28
CA PHE A 272 -14.51 -13.28 13.71
C PHE A 272 -13.24 -13.83 14.37
N SER A 273 -12.51 -14.77 13.74
CA SER A 273 -11.46 -15.54 14.42
C SER A 273 -10.05 -15.36 13.86
N ASN A 274 -9.84 -14.80 12.68
CA ASN A 274 -8.52 -14.53 12.07
C ASN A 274 -7.46 -15.65 12.22
N ILE A 275 -7.88 -16.93 12.27
CA ILE A 275 -6.99 -18.09 12.52
C ILE A 275 -5.81 -18.18 11.55
N CYS A 276 -5.98 -17.65 10.32
CA CYS A 276 -4.91 -17.59 9.32
C CYS A 276 -3.76 -16.68 9.75
N LEU A 277 -4.03 -15.56 10.43
CA LEU A 277 -3.02 -14.67 10.98
C LEU A 277 -2.49 -15.13 12.33
N GLU A 278 -3.32 -15.79 13.14
CA GLU A 278 -2.88 -16.43 14.38
C GLU A 278 -1.85 -17.53 14.12
N GLY A 279 -1.84 -18.14 12.94
CA GLY A 279 -0.84 -19.12 12.54
C GLY A 279 0.57 -18.54 12.34
N VAL A 280 0.71 -17.22 12.15
CA VAL A 280 2.02 -16.55 12.07
C VAL A 280 2.45 -16.14 13.47
N THR A 281 3.49 -16.73 14.01
CA THR A 281 3.97 -16.48 15.38
C THR A 281 4.95 -15.31 15.44
N VAL A 282 5.18 -14.74 16.63
CA VAL A 282 6.20 -13.71 16.84
C VAL A 282 7.60 -14.29 16.60
N GLU A 283 7.85 -15.54 16.97
CA GLU A 283 9.13 -16.21 16.75
C GLU A 283 9.44 -16.43 15.27
N ASP A 284 8.42 -16.64 14.42
CA ASP A 284 8.60 -16.65 12.95
C ASP A 284 9.24 -15.33 12.49
N ILE A 285 8.70 -14.20 12.96
CA ILE A 285 9.16 -12.86 12.59
C ILE A 285 10.55 -12.56 13.20
N ILE A 286 10.74 -12.91 14.48
CA ILE A 286 12.03 -12.75 15.17
C ILE A 286 13.14 -13.54 14.47
N SER A 287 12.87 -14.76 14.07
CA SER A 287 13.83 -15.62 13.37
C SER A 287 14.25 -15.00 12.03
N GLU A 288 13.31 -14.44 11.28
CA GLU A 288 13.61 -13.73 10.02
C GLU A 288 14.42 -12.45 10.27
N ILE A 289 14.09 -11.67 11.31
CA ILE A 289 14.86 -10.46 11.66
C ILE A 289 16.31 -10.81 12.04
N ARG A 290 16.51 -11.88 12.80
CA ARG A 290 17.84 -12.38 13.14
C ARG A 290 18.61 -12.78 11.89
N TYR A 291 17.95 -13.45 10.93
CA TYR A 291 18.55 -13.82 9.66
C TYR A 291 18.95 -12.59 8.83
N ILE A 292 18.05 -11.63 8.65
CA ILE A 292 18.32 -10.37 7.93
C ILE A 292 19.52 -9.63 8.58
N LYS A 293 19.55 -9.51 9.91
CA LYS A 293 20.64 -8.85 10.64
C LYS A 293 21.98 -9.55 10.46
N GLN A 294 21.98 -10.89 10.46
CA GLN A 294 23.22 -11.68 10.32
C GLN A 294 23.85 -11.51 8.94
N TYR A 295 23.05 -11.40 7.89
CA TYR A 295 23.51 -11.37 6.50
C TYR A 295 23.50 -9.96 5.88
N ASN A 296 23.16 -8.90 6.65
CA ASN A 296 23.04 -7.52 6.17
C ASN A 296 22.16 -7.38 4.91
N LEU A 297 21.10 -8.17 4.82
CA LEU A 297 20.17 -8.24 3.68
C LEU A 297 19.16 -7.10 3.71
#